data_6f8b6d1b89301828c8323db9634bc98b
#
_entry.id   6f8b6d1b89301828c8323db9634bc98b
#
_cell.length_a   1.000
_cell.length_b   1.000
_cell.length_c   1.000
_cell.angle_alpha   90.00
_cell.angle_beta   90.00
_cell.angle_gamma   90.00
#
_symmetry.space_group_name_H-M   'P 1'
#
loop_
_entity.id
_entity.type
_entity.pdbx_description
1 polymer ?
#
loop_
_entity_poly.entity_id
_entity_poly.type
_entity_poly.pdbx_seq_one_letter_code
_entity_poly.pdbx_strand_id
1 'polypeptide(L)'
;MVAMKNASVNAKRGTILVVEDNADSRDLLSKLLGMSGYDVTSASDGESGYAAALTLIPDLIITDINMPRMDGIELLKKVRVERLLAGTSVLVVTAFGGEAARVAIEAGADAATAKPFDYDGFIDTVKDLIFTRRKMRRLESPS
;
A
#
# COMPACT_ATOMS: atom_id res chain seq x y z
N MET A 1 -21.51 -7.33 -21.27
CA MET A 1 -21.12 -7.29 -20.82
C MET A 1 -20.25 -7.28 -20.78
N VAL A 2 -20.04 -7.19 -21.10
CA VAL A 2 -19.33 -7.30 -20.88
C VAL A 2 -18.55 -6.83 -20.38
N ALA A 3 -18.61 -6.23 -20.26
CA ALA A 3 -17.86 -5.71 -19.68
C ALA A 3 -17.52 -5.94 -18.69
N MET A 4 -17.90 -6.15 -18.27
CA MET A 4 -17.58 -6.45 -17.33
C MET A 4 -16.88 -7.29 -17.26
N LYS A 5 -17.02 -7.76 -17.65
CA LYS A 5 -16.32 -8.61 -17.68
C LYS A 5 -15.14 -8.31 -17.84
N ASN A 6 -14.98 -7.41 -18.19
CA ASN A 6 -13.81 -7.10 -18.37
C ASN A 6 -13.15 -6.77 -17.25
N ALA A 7 -13.71 -6.06 -16.48
CA ALA A 7 -13.09 -5.67 -15.35
C ALA A 7 -12.53 -6.83 -14.68
N SER A 8 -13.25 -7.78 -14.52
CA SER A 8 -12.80 -8.83 -13.75
C SER A 8 -11.79 -9.57 -14.47
N VAL A 9 -11.94 -9.59 -15.67
CA VAL A 9 -11.11 -10.37 -16.37
C VAL A 9 -9.85 -9.71 -16.38
N ASN A 10 -9.84 -8.45 -16.33
CA ASN A 10 -8.77 -7.78 -16.25
C ASN A 10 -8.05 -7.99 -15.21
N ALA A 11 -7.71 -8.88 -14.95
CA ALA A 11 -6.89 -9.13 -14.05
C ALA A 11 -6.51 -7.97 -13.39
N LYS A 12 -6.89 -7.80 -12.25
CA LYS A 12 -6.48 -6.71 -11.51
C LYS A 12 -5.00 -6.78 -11.36
N ARG A 13 -4.35 -5.66 -11.43
CA ARG A 13 -2.92 -5.58 -11.32
C ARG A 13 -2.45 -5.88 -9.90
N GLY A 14 -3.33 -5.80 -8.94
CA GLY A 14 -3.00 -6.10 -7.55
C GLY A 14 -3.99 -5.47 -6.60
N THR A 15 -3.89 -5.83 -5.34
CA THR A 15 -4.76 -5.31 -4.28
C THR A 15 -3.96 -4.35 -3.43
N ILE A 16 -4.46 -3.13 -3.27
CA ILE A 16 -3.78 -2.10 -2.50
C ILE A 16 -4.68 -1.58 -1.40
N LEU A 17 -4.11 -1.41 -0.22
CA LEU A 17 -4.78 -0.73 0.88
C LEU A 17 -4.12 0.62 1.05
N VAL A 18 -4.89 1.69 0.98
CA VAL A 18 -4.40 3.05 1.18
C VAL A 18 -4.84 3.51 2.56
N VAL A 19 -3.90 3.92 3.40
CA VAL A 19 -4.21 4.40 4.75
C VAL A 19 -3.78 5.87 4.81
N GLU A 20 -4.74 6.76 4.90
CA GLU A 20 -4.50 8.19 4.82
C GLU A 20 -5.61 8.92 5.56
N ASP A 21 -5.27 9.76 6.52
CA ASP A 21 -6.30 10.42 7.33
C ASP A 21 -6.94 11.62 6.61
N ASN A 22 -6.28 12.22 5.65
CA ASN A 22 -6.88 13.33 4.92
C ASN A 22 -7.82 12.78 3.84
N ALA A 23 -9.10 13.13 3.94
CA ALA A 23 -10.11 12.54 3.06
C ALA A 23 -9.85 12.84 1.60
N ASP A 24 -9.47 14.07 1.27
CA ASP A 24 -9.25 14.45 -0.12
C ASP A 24 -8.05 13.70 -0.71
N SER A 25 -6.96 13.60 0.04
CA SER A 25 -5.79 12.86 -0.41
C SER A 25 -6.10 11.38 -0.57
N ARG A 26 -6.85 10.83 0.38
CA ARG A 26 -7.22 9.43 0.36
C ARG A 26 -8.07 9.12 -0.86
N ASP A 27 -9.07 9.97 -1.14
CA ASP A 27 -9.97 9.75 -2.27
C ASP A 27 -9.23 9.91 -3.59
N LEU A 28 -8.39 10.92 -3.71
CA LEU A 28 -7.66 11.14 -4.95
C LEU A 28 -6.71 9.99 -5.23
N LEU A 29 -5.95 9.58 -4.24
CA LEU A 29 -4.99 8.51 -4.44
C LEU A 29 -5.71 7.20 -4.78
N SER A 30 -6.80 6.92 -4.08
CA SER A 30 -7.58 5.70 -4.34
C SER A 30 -8.13 5.70 -5.77
N LYS A 31 -8.62 6.85 -6.22
CA LYS A 31 -9.16 6.95 -7.56
C LYS A 31 -8.08 6.76 -8.62
N LEU A 32 -6.93 7.40 -8.43
CA LEU A 32 -5.85 7.30 -9.41
C LEU A 32 -5.32 5.87 -9.50
N LEU A 33 -5.17 5.21 -8.37
CA LEU A 33 -4.70 3.83 -8.38
C LEU A 33 -5.74 2.89 -9.00
N GLY A 34 -7.02 3.14 -8.72
CA GLY A 34 -8.09 2.36 -9.33
C GLY A 34 -8.09 2.51 -10.84
N MET A 35 -7.85 3.73 -11.33
CA MET A 35 -7.79 3.98 -12.77
C MET A 35 -6.56 3.32 -13.39
N SER A 36 -5.54 3.04 -12.61
CA SER A 36 -4.36 2.34 -13.10
C SER A 36 -4.53 0.81 -13.05
N GLY A 37 -5.70 0.34 -12.67
CA GLY A 37 -6.00 -1.09 -12.74
C GLY A 37 -5.89 -1.85 -11.44
N TYR A 38 -5.68 -1.17 -10.31
CA TYR A 38 -5.56 -1.84 -9.02
C TYR A 38 -6.90 -1.92 -8.32
N ASP A 39 -7.04 -2.93 -7.46
CA ASP A 39 -8.22 -3.07 -6.62
C ASP A 39 -7.88 -2.38 -5.31
N VAL A 40 -8.49 -1.25 -5.03
CA VAL A 40 -8.09 -0.39 -3.94
C VAL A 40 -9.14 -0.32 -2.84
N THR A 41 -8.71 -0.50 -1.60
CA THR A 41 -9.52 -0.25 -0.42
C THR A 41 -8.81 0.82 0.36
N SER A 42 -9.53 1.66 1.07
CA SER A 42 -8.89 2.72 1.84
C SER A 42 -9.36 2.73 3.28
N ALA A 43 -8.54 3.28 4.14
CA ALA A 43 -8.85 3.44 5.56
C ALA A 43 -8.37 4.81 5.99
N SER A 44 -8.99 5.37 7.02
CA SER A 44 -8.72 6.74 7.44
C SER A 44 -7.75 6.86 8.60
N ASP A 45 -7.34 5.77 9.20
CA ASP A 45 -6.38 5.81 10.31
C ASP A 45 -5.68 4.46 10.43
N GLY A 46 -4.69 4.41 11.30
CA GLY A 46 -3.88 3.20 11.43
C GLY A 46 -4.64 2.00 11.98
N GLU A 47 -5.57 2.23 12.90
CA GLU A 47 -6.33 1.13 13.48
C GLU A 47 -7.25 0.48 12.46
N SER A 48 -8.02 1.30 11.74
CA SER A 48 -8.91 0.75 10.72
C SER A 48 -8.08 0.21 9.55
N GLY A 49 -6.92 0.78 9.30
CA GLY A 49 -6.01 0.28 8.29
C GLY A 49 -5.50 -1.11 8.62
N TYR A 50 -5.10 -1.33 9.87
CA TYR A 50 -4.61 -2.64 10.28
C TYR A 50 -5.73 -3.68 10.21
N ALA A 51 -6.93 -3.31 10.66
CA ALA A 51 -8.08 -4.23 10.60
C ALA A 51 -8.38 -4.60 9.15
N ALA A 52 -8.34 -3.62 8.25
CA ALA A 52 -8.59 -3.89 6.84
C ALA A 52 -7.49 -4.78 6.26
N ALA A 53 -6.24 -4.56 6.66
CA ALA A 53 -5.14 -5.36 6.17
C ALA A 53 -5.30 -6.83 6.55
N LEU A 54 -5.76 -7.11 7.76
CA LEU A 54 -5.97 -8.48 8.21
C LEU A 54 -7.06 -9.18 7.42
N THR A 55 -8.05 -8.45 6.97
CA THR A 55 -9.14 -9.02 6.20
C THR A 55 -8.75 -9.19 4.73
N LEU A 56 -8.08 -8.18 4.17
CA LEU A 56 -7.77 -8.17 2.75
C LEU A 56 -6.51 -8.93 2.38
N ILE A 57 -5.53 -8.98 3.25
CA ILE A 57 -4.19 -9.48 2.97
C ILE A 57 -3.72 -8.86 1.65
N PRO A 58 -3.56 -7.54 1.59
CA PRO A 58 -3.27 -6.90 0.30
C PRO A 58 -1.85 -7.17 -0.19
N ASP A 59 -1.62 -6.92 -1.45
CA ASP A 59 -0.27 -7.01 -2.02
C ASP A 59 0.57 -5.85 -1.51
N LEU A 60 -0.05 -4.69 -1.33
CA LEU A 60 0.67 -3.48 -0.96
C LEU A 60 -0.16 -2.63 -0.01
N ILE A 61 0.47 -2.08 1.02
CA ILE A 61 -0.13 -1.07 1.87
C ILE A 61 0.61 0.23 1.58
N ILE A 62 -0.13 1.28 1.29
CA ILE A 62 0.45 2.62 1.14
C ILE A 62 -0.07 3.42 2.33
N THR A 63 0.81 3.94 3.15
CA THR A 63 0.41 4.66 4.34
C THR A 63 1.18 5.95 4.55
N ASP A 64 0.51 6.96 5.07
CA ASP A 64 1.16 8.17 5.54
C ASP A 64 1.79 7.86 6.90
N ILE A 65 2.71 8.66 7.35
CA ILE A 65 3.30 8.51 8.67
C ILE A 65 2.45 9.25 9.70
N ASN A 66 2.09 10.49 9.42
CA ASN A 66 1.41 11.29 10.41
C ASN A 66 -0.09 11.09 10.38
N MET A 67 -0.59 10.30 11.31
CA MET A 67 -2.02 10.03 11.43
C MET A 67 -2.39 9.97 12.91
N PRO A 68 -3.63 10.29 13.26
CA PRO A 68 -4.03 10.21 14.65
C PRO A 68 -4.14 8.78 15.14
N ARG A 69 -4.04 8.63 16.41
CA ARG A 69 -4.15 7.33 17.11
C ARG A 69 -2.99 6.41 16.79
N MET A 70 -3.00 5.71 15.72
CA MET A 70 -1.89 4.85 15.34
C MET A 70 -1.25 5.46 14.10
N ASP A 71 -0.02 5.95 14.21
CA ASP A 71 0.65 6.55 13.07
C ASP A 71 1.20 5.48 12.13
N GLY A 72 1.76 5.92 11.00
CA GLY A 72 2.22 4.98 9.98
C GLY A 72 3.37 4.09 10.42
N ILE A 73 4.23 4.57 11.31
CA ILE A 73 5.34 3.75 11.79
C ILE A 73 4.80 2.66 12.73
N GLU A 74 3.83 2.99 13.57
CA GLU A 74 3.22 1.99 14.43
C GLU A 74 2.47 0.96 13.61
N LEU A 75 1.76 1.39 12.58
CA LEU A 75 1.06 0.49 11.68
C LEU A 75 2.08 -0.44 11.01
N LEU A 76 3.17 0.10 10.51
CA LEU A 76 4.20 -0.67 9.85
C LEU A 76 4.76 -1.75 10.78
N LYS A 77 5.04 -1.39 12.03
CA LYS A 77 5.57 -2.34 12.99
C LYS A 77 4.57 -3.47 13.24
N LYS A 78 3.30 -3.14 13.36
CA LYS A 78 2.27 -4.17 13.57
C LYS A 78 2.17 -5.10 12.36
N VAL A 79 2.26 -4.54 11.16
CA VAL A 79 2.20 -5.34 9.94
C VAL A 79 3.40 -6.29 9.91
N ARG A 80 4.58 -5.81 10.29
CA ARG A 80 5.79 -6.63 10.18
C ARG A 80 5.84 -7.80 11.16
N VAL A 81 5.14 -7.71 12.29
CA VAL A 81 5.13 -8.82 13.23
C VAL A 81 3.94 -9.75 13.00
N GLU A 82 3.00 -9.38 12.13
CA GLU A 82 1.83 -10.21 11.87
C GLU A 82 2.14 -11.22 10.77
N ARG A 83 2.04 -12.50 11.08
CA ARG A 83 2.40 -13.54 10.12
C ARG A 83 1.59 -13.50 8.84
N LEU A 84 0.30 -13.20 8.94
CA LEU A 84 -0.54 -13.15 7.75
C LEU A 84 -0.09 -12.08 6.77
N LEU A 85 0.57 -11.04 7.28
CA LEU A 85 0.99 -9.93 6.46
C LEU A 85 2.49 -9.93 6.17
N ALA A 86 3.16 -11.03 6.47
CA ALA A 86 4.61 -11.11 6.32
C ALA A 86 5.09 -10.75 4.92
N GLY A 87 4.34 -11.12 3.93
CA GLY A 87 4.73 -10.84 2.56
C GLY A 87 4.13 -9.58 1.97
N THR A 88 3.31 -8.84 2.71
CA THR A 88 2.71 -7.62 2.18
C THR A 88 3.78 -6.54 2.09
N SER A 89 3.87 -5.87 0.94
CA SER A 89 4.81 -4.75 0.80
C SER A 89 4.21 -3.51 1.44
N VAL A 90 5.05 -2.64 1.98
CA VAL A 90 4.60 -1.39 2.58
C VAL A 90 5.37 -0.22 1.97
N LEU A 91 4.62 0.74 1.43
CA LEU A 91 5.18 1.98 0.89
C LEU A 91 4.72 3.11 1.80
N VAL A 92 5.66 3.83 2.37
CA VAL A 92 5.34 4.94 3.25
C VAL A 92 5.45 6.25 2.47
N VAL A 93 4.45 7.11 2.62
CA VAL A 93 4.43 8.41 1.97
C VAL A 93 4.49 9.45 3.06
N THR A 94 5.41 10.38 2.99
CA THR A 94 5.58 11.35 4.06
C THR A 94 5.74 12.75 3.50
N ALA A 95 5.25 13.74 4.23
CA ALA A 95 5.41 15.12 3.84
C ALA A 95 6.80 15.63 4.20
N PHE A 96 7.53 14.91 5.05
CA PHE A 96 8.83 15.36 5.50
C PHE A 96 9.92 14.49 4.87
N GLY A 97 11.08 15.05 4.65
CA GLY A 97 12.05 14.43 3.85
C GLY A 97 12.84 13.30 4.48
N GLY A 98 14.12 13.31 4.23
CA GLY A 98 14.98 12.17 4.42
C GLY A 98 14.94 11.47 5.75
N GLU A 99 14.81 12.19 6.86
CA GLU A 99 14.83 11.56 8.17
C GLU A 99 13.61 10.66 8.38
N ALA A 100 12.44 11.15 8.03
CA ALA A 100 11.22 10.35 8.19
C ALA A 100 11.26 9.11 7.28
N ALA A 101 11.78 9.29 6.07
CA ALA A 101 11.91 8.17 5.16
C ALA A 101 12.89 7.13 5.71
N ARG A 102 14.01 7.59 6.28
CA ARG A 102 14.99 6.69 6.85
C ARG A 102 14.40 5.89 8.00
N VAL A 103 13.65 6.56 8.87
CA VAL A 103 13.01 5.90 10.01
C VAL A 103 12.04 4.83 9.51
N ALA A 104 11.29 5.14 8.46
CA ALA A 104 10.33 4.18 7.92
C ALA A 104 11.04 2.95 7.35
N ILE A 105 12.12 3.16 6.61
CA ILE A 105 12.87 2.04 6.04
C ILE A 105 13.47 1.19 7.16
N GLU A 106 14.00 1.82 8.19
CA GLU A 106 14.56 1.08 9.31
C GLU A 106 13.50 0.29 10.06
N ALA A 107 12.27 0.78 10.06
CA ALA A 107 11.18 0.08 10.72
C ALA A 107 10.58 -1.03 9.85
N GLY A 108 11.07 -1.18 8.63
CA GLY A 108 10.64 -2.29 7.79
C GLY A 108 9.85 -1.94 6.54
N ALA A 109 9.75 -0.66 6.18
CA ALA A 109 9.07 -0.29 4.95
C ALA A 109 9.89 -0.76 3.76
N ASP A 110 9.21 -1.16 2.70
CA ASP A 110 9.90 -1.59 1.49
C ASP A 110 10.34 -0.39 0.67
N ALA A 111 9.66 0.72 0.81
CA ALA A 111 10.04 1.96 0.15
C ALA A 111 9.39 3.13 0.86
N ALA A 112 9.93 4.31 0.66
CA ALA A 112 9.36 5.53 1.21
C ALA A 112 9.49 6.62 0.17
N THR A 113 8.48 7.46 0.03
CA THR A 113 8.51 8.55 -0.92
C THR A 113 7.97 9.82 -0.27
N ALA A 114 8.44 10.97 -0.71
CA ALA A 114 8.04 12.25 -0.15
C ALA A 114 6.92 12.87 -0.97
N LYS A 115 6.07 13.63 -0.29
CA LYS A 115 5.05 14.44 -0.96
C LYS A 115 5.64 15.81 -1.23
N PRO A 116 5.24 16.47 -2.29
CA PRO A 116 4.41 15.97 -3.37
C PRO A 116 5.23 15.05 -4.26
N PHE A 117 4.58 14.12 -4.92
CA PHE A 117 5.30 13.22 -5.78
C PHE A 117 4.73 13.27 -7.20
N ASP A 118 5.57 12.90 -8.15
CA ASP A 118 5.16 12.76 -9.51
C ASP A 118 4.40 11.44 -9.65
N TYR A 119 3.17 11.49 -10.11
CA TYR A 119 2.35 10.29 -10.15
C TYR A 119 2.97 9.18 -11.00
N ASP A 120 3.60 9.54 -12.12
CA ASP A 120 4.19 8.51 -12.98
C ASP A 120 5.32 7.77 -12.25
N GLY A 121 6.18 8.49 -11.55
CA GLY A 121 7.22 7.87 -10.75
C GLY A 121 6.64 7.07 -9.60
N PHE A 122 5.59 7.59 -8.99
CA PHE A 122 4.92 6.90 -7.89
C PHE A 122 4.32 5.58 -8.37
N ILE A 123 3.65 5.60 -9.53
CA ILE A 123 3.00 4.39 -10.02
C ILE A 123 4.05 3.36 -10.43
N ASP A 124 5.21 3.78 -10.88
CA ASP A 124 6.28 2.86 -11.21
C ASP A 124 6.77 2.15 -9.95
N THR A 125 6.88 2.88 -8.83
CA THR A 125 7.25 2.29 -7.56
C THR A 125 6.20 1.27 -7.11
N VAL A 126 4.93 1.61 -7.27
CA VAL A 126 3.82 0.71 -6.91
C VAL A 126 3.91 -0.57 -7.74
N LYS A 127 4.13 -0.43 -9.05
CA LYS A 127 4.22 -1.59 -9.92
C LYS A 127 5.38 -2.50 -9.51
N ASP A 128 6.52 -1.90 -9.20
CA ASP A 128 7.70 -2.67 -8.83
C ASP A 128 7.48 -3.42 -7.52
N LEU A 129 6.88 -2.79 -6.54
CA LEU A 129 6.64 -3.42 -5.26
C LEU A 129 5.67 -4.59 -5.38
N ILE A 130 4.63 -4.43 -6.17
CA ILE A 130 3.64 -5.50 -6.34
C ILE A 130 4.23 -6.63 -7.17
N PHE A 131 4.99 -6.29 -8.20
CA PHE A 131 5.63 -7.30 -9.04
C PHE A 131 6.60 -8.14 -8.21
N THR A 132 7.42 -7.49 -7.42
CA THR A 132 8.40 -8.18 -6.58
C THR A 132 7.69 -9.05 -5.55
N ARG A 133 6.64 -8.54 -4.92
CA ARG A 133 5.87 -9.29 -3.96
C ARG A 133 5.30 -10.56 -4.58
N ARG A 134 4.69 -10.44 -5.75
CA ARG A 134 4.07 -11.58 -6.41
C ARG A 134 5.11 -12.58 -6.90
N LYS A 135 6.26 -12.08 -7.36
CA LYS A 135 7.32 -12.94 -7.79
C LYS A 135 7.88 -13.73 -6.61
N MET A 136 8.09 -13.09 -5.47
CA MET A 136 8.59 -13.76 -4.30
C MET A 136 7.60 -14.80 -3.79
N ARG A 137 6.31 -14.47 -3.80
CA ARG A 137 5.29 -15.42 -3.39
C ARG A 137 5.31 -16.66 -4.28
N ARG A 138 5.50 -16.46 -5.59
CA ARG A 138 5.55 -17.57 -6.51
C ARG A 138 6.75 -18.46 -6.24
N LEU A 139 7.88 -17.87 -5.90
CA LEU A 139 9.08 -18.64 -5.61
C LEU A 139 8.97 -19.42 -4.30
N GLU A 140 8.22 -18.88 -3.35
CA GLU A 140 8.05 -19.54 -2.07
C GLU A 140 7.02 -20.64 -2.13
N SER A 141 6.17 -20.63 -3.09
CA SER A 141 5.09 -21.56 -3.16
C SER A 141 5.57 -22.87 -3.71
N PRO A 142 5.40 -23.96 -3.03
CA PRO A 142 5.84 -25.25 -3.56
C PRO A 142 4.90 -25.56 -4.66
N SER A 143 5.30 -26.02 -5.70
CA SER A 143 4.43 -26.26 -6.81
C SER A 143 3.59 -27.45 -6.72
#